data_47d487b1609c831919140480b12595d7
#
_entry.id   47d487b1609c831919140480b12595d7
#
_cell.length_a   1.000
_cell.length_b   1.000
_cell.length_c   1.000
_cell.angle_alpha   90.00
_cell.angle_beta   90.00
_cell.angle_gamma   90.00
#
_symmetry.space_group_name_H-M   'P 1'
#
loop_
_entity.id
_entity.type
_entity.pdbx_description
1 polymer ?
#
loop_
_entity_poly.entity_id
_entity_poly.type
_entity_poly.pdbx_seq_one_letter_code
_entity_poly.pdbx_strand_id
1 'polypeptide(L)'
;MKRFKIGDRVVVLDNFNETALGKVGIIIANRDRGHVVGFFCEGVQTNYELEHFVNEYPGLKATWWFDPRGLELTNNYTNTKFK
;
A
#
# COMPACT_ATOMS: atom_id res chain seq x y z
N MET A 1 1.93 -1.88 19.30
CA MET A 1 1.39 -2.18 17.99
C MET A 1 2.07 -1.35 16.91
N LYS A 2 2.39 -1.97 15.81
CA LYS A 2 3.11 -1.29 14.75
C LYS A 2 2.18 -0.47 13.88
N ARG A 3 2.59 0.74 13.59
CA ARG A 3 1.86 1.59 12.67
C ARG A 3 2.83 2.14 11.65
N PHE A 4 2.30 2.45 10.48
CA PHE A 4 3.11 2.98 9.40
C PHE A 4 2.77 4.44 9.16
N LYS A 5 3.69 5.15 8.53
CA LYS A 5 3.50 6.56 8.23
C LYS A 5 3.18 6.72 6.76
N ILE A 6 2.47 7.78 6.44
CA ILE A 6 2.20 8.10 5.04
C ILE A 6 3.54 8.23 4.31
N GLY A 7 3.64 7.56 3.18
CA GLY A 7 4.86 7.51 2.41
C GLY A 7 5.69 6.26 2.60
N ASP A 8 5.39 5.47 3.64
CA ASP A 8 6.13 4.23 3.86
C ASP A 8 5.82 3.23 2.75
N ARG A 9 6.85 2.51 2.32
CA ARG A 9 6.69 1.42 1.37
C ARG A 9 6.44 0.14 2.12
N VAL A 10 5.42 -0.59 1.72
CA VAL A 10 5.04 -1.81 2.43
C VAL A 10 4.75 -2.92 1.43
N VAL A 11 4.93 -4.15 1.88
CA VAL A 11 4.52 -5.32 1.11
C VAL A 11 3.33 -5.94 1.83
N VAL A 12 2.40 -6.45 1.04
CA VAL A 12 1.17 -7.03 1.57
C VAL A 12 1.42 -8.49 1.91
N LEU A 13 1.10 -8.85 3.15
CA LEU A 13 1.34 -10.20 3.66
C LEU A 13 0.09 -11.03 3.81
N ASP A 14 -1.09 -10.40 3.89
CA ASP A 14 -2.31 -11.18 4.07
C ASP A 14 -3.10 -11.22 2.79
N ASN A 15 -4.14 -12.02 2.78
CA ASN A 15 -4.90 -12.22 1.55
C ASN A 15 -6.29 -11.63 1.57
N PHE A 16 -6.51 -10.59 2.35
CA PHE A 16 -7.78 -9.87 2.27
C PHE A 16 -8.05 -9.43 0.85
N ASN A 17 -7.00 -9.07 0.14
CA ASN A 17 -7.11 -8.76 -1.27
C ASN A 17 -6.07 -9.62 -1.95
N GLU A 18 -6.51 -10.76 -2.48
CA GLU A 18 -5.57 -11.73 -3.04
C GLU A 18 -4.74 -11.15 -4.16
N THR A 19 -5.29 -10.20 -4.89
CA THR A 19 -4.55 -9.61 -6.00
C THR A 19 -3.42 -8.73 -5.52
N ALA A 20 -3.45 -8.33 -4.26
CA ALA A 20 -2.41 -7.48 -3.70
C ALA A 20 -1.36 -8.27 -2.93
N LEU A 21 -1.60 -9.55 -2.69
CA LEU A 21 -0.68 -10.35 -1.89
C LEU A 21 0.69 -10.36 -2.51
N GLY A 22 1.71 -10.01 -1.71
CA GLY A 22 3.08 -9.97 -2.19
C GLY A 22 3.44 -8.72 -2.97
N LYS A 23 2.49 -7.84 -3.21
CA LYS A 23 2.79 -6.62 -3.96
C LYS A 23 3.25 -5.53 -3.02
N VAL A 24 4.00 -4.60 -3.57
CA VAL A 24 4.50 -3.45 -2.82
C VAL A 24 3.63 -2.25 -3.12
N GLY A 25 3.22 -1.57 -2.05
CA GLY A 25 2.45 -0.34 -2.18
C GLY A 25 2.99 0.72 -1.26
N ILE A 26 2.30 1.83 -1.22
CA ILE A 26 2.70 2.98 -0.40
C ILE A 26 1.55 3.36 0.49
N ILE A 27 1.84 3.66 1.74
CA ILE A 27 0.82 4.14 2.66
C ILE A 27 0.40 5.53 2.22
N ILE A 28 -0.86 5.70 1.86
CA ILE A 28 -1.33 7.01 1.40
C ILE A 28 -2.33 7.65 2.34
N ALA A 29 -2.84 6.89 3.31
CA ALA A 29 -3.72 7.48 4.33
C ALA A 29 -3.74 6.57 5.54
N ASN A 30 -4.00 7.17 6.68
CA ASN A 30 -4.15 6.43 7.92
C ASN A 30 -5.60 6.49 8.35
N ARG A 31 -6.11 5.38 8.86
CA ARG A 31 -7.47 5.29 9.38
C ARG A 31 -7.38 4.78 10.82
N ASP A 32 -8.52 4.71 11.47
CA ASP A 32 -8.55 4.33 12.87
C ASP A 32 -7.80 3.05 13.16
N ARG A 33 -8.01 2.04 12.36
CA ARG A 33 -7.47 0.73 12.66
C ARG A 33 -6.57 0.21 11.57
N GLY A 34 -6.23 1.02 10.62
CA GLY A 34 -5.42 0.54 9.53
C GLY A 34 -4.98 1.63 8.62
N HIS A 35 -4.59 1.21 7.45
CA HIS A 35 -4.00 2.13 6.48
C HIS A 35 -4.59 1.90 5.11
N VAL A 36 -4.67 2.96 4.33
CA VAL A 36 -5.00 2.84 2.92
C VAL A 36 -3.67 2.73 2.19
N VAL A 37 -3.52 1.67 1.43
CA VAL A 37 -2.29 1.42 0.67
C VAL A 37 -2.60 1.68 -0.79
N GLY A 38 -1.76 2.45 -1.44
CA GLY A 38 -1.87 2.74 -2.86
C GLY A 38 -0.92 1.89 -3.66
N PHE A 39 -1.39 1.37 -4.78
CA PHE A 39 -0.59 0.51 -5.64
C PHE A 39 -0.46 1.15 -7.00
N PHE A 40 0.75 1.13 -7.53
CA PHE A 40 1.04 1.70 -8.83
C PHE A 40 1.27 0.64 -9.88
N CYS A 41 1.20 -0.62 -9.49
CA CYS A 41 1.35 -1.73 -10.43
C CYS A 41 0.00 -2.18 -10.94
N GLU A 42 0.01 -2.93 -12.03
CA GLU A 42 -1.21 -3.45 -12.61
C GLU A 42 -1.69 -4.68 -11.86
N GLY A 43 -2.96 -4.99 -12.02
CA GLY A 43 -3.49 -6.24 -11.55
C GLY A 43 -4.01 -6.27 -10.14
N VAL A 44 -3.96 -5.16 -9.41
CA VAL A 44 -4.47 -5.12 -8.05
C VAL A 44 -5.90 -4.63 -8.06
N GLN A 45 -6.77 -5.36 -7.38
CA GLN A 45 -8.16 -4.97 -7.25
C GLN A 45 -8.25 -3.71 -6.39
N THR A 46 -9.06 -2.76 -6.81
CA THR A 46 -9.19 -1.49 -6.12
C THR A 46 -10.54 -1.35 -5.45
N ASN A 47 -10.60 -0.50 -4.44
CA ASN A 47 -11.88 -0.11 -3.86
C ASN A 47 -12.21 1.31 -4.32
N TYR A 48 -13.30 1.85 -3.76
CA TYR A 48 -13.79 3.14 -4.23
C TYR A 48 -12.91 4.31 -3.82
N GLU A 49 -11.98 4.11 -2.92
CA GLU A 49 -11.13 5.22 -2.48
C GLU A 49 -10.17 5.69 -3.55
N LEU A 50 -9.96 4.87 -4.58
CA LEU A 50 -9.04 5.25 -5.64
C LEU A 50 -9.35 6.64 -6.18
N GLU A 51 -10.62 6.93 -6.43
CA GLU A 51 -10.96 8.20 -7.03
C GLU A 51 -10.68 9.38 -6.12
N HIS A 52 -10.54 9.15 -4.82
CA HIS A 52 -10.21 10.23 -3.91
C HIS A 52 -8.73 10.59 -3.94
N PHE A 53 -7.90 9.72 -4.47
CA PHE A 53 -6.45 9.90 -4.41
C PHE A 53 -5.76 10.02 -5.75
N VAL A 54 -6.45 9.73 -6.84
CA VAL A 54 -5.75 9.64 -8.12
C VAL A 54 -5.16 10.97 -8.57
N ASN A 55 -5.76 12.07 -8.17
CA ASN A 55 -5.20 13.38 -8.55
C ASN A 55 -3.97 13.71 -7.75
N GLU A 56 -3.92 13.23 -6.51
CA GLU A 56 -2.81 13.48 -5.62
C GLU A 56 -1.62 12.59 -5.94
N TYR A 57 -1.90 11.42 -6.49
CA TYR A 57 -0.87 10.42 -6.75
C TYR A 57 -0.96 9.99 -8.20
N PRO A 58 -0.36 10.75 -9.12
CA PRO A 58 -0.43 10.40 -10.54
C PRO A 58 0.14 9.01 -10.80
N GLY A 59 -0.59 8.24 -11.57
CA GLY A 59 -0.17 6.88 -11.85
C GLY A 59 -0.73 5.84 -10.89
N LEU A 60 -1.45 6.28 -9.88
CA LEU A 60 -2.05 5.36 -8.92
C LEU A 60 -3.06 4.47 -9.63
N LYS A 61 -2.97 3.15 -9.42
CA LYS A 61 -3.81 2.18 -10.09
C LYS A 61 -4.85 1.54 -9.19
N ALA A 62 -4.59 1.46 -7.89
CA ALA A 62 -5.50 0.79 -6.98
C ALA A 62 -5.26 1.27 -5.56
N THR A 63 -6.31 1.18 -4.74
CA THR A 63 -6.20 1.42 -3.31
C THR A 63 -6.92 0.30 -2.59
N TRP A 64 -6.46 0.02 -1.38
CA TRP A 64 -7.12 -0.97 -0.53
C TRP A 64 -6.74 -0.72 0.92
N TRP A 65 -7.65 -1.05 1.82
CA TRP A 65 -7.42 -0.87 3.25
C TRP A 65 -6.80 -2.14 3.83
N PHE A 66 -5.80 -1.98 4.67
CA PHE A 66 -5.16 -3.10 5.35
C PHE A 66 -4.94 -2.81 6.81
N ASP A 67 -5.12 -3.83 7.63
CA ASP A 67 -4.70 -3.80 9.01
C ASP A 67 -3.17 -3.79 9.03
N PRO A 68 -2.54 -3.08 9.97
CA PRO A 68 -1.07 -3.03 10.00
C PRO A 68 -0.42 -4.40 10.10
N ARG A 69 -1.12 -5.36 10.69
CA ARG A 69 -0.54 -6.70 10.83
C ARG A 69 -0.40 -7.42 9.49
N GLY A 70 -1.09 -6.97 8.50
CA GLY A 70 -0.99 -7.56 7.18
C GLY A 70 0.04 -6.90 6.28
N LEU A 71 0.86 -6.02 6.83
CA LEU A 71 1.82 -5.26 6.06
C LEU A 71 3.20 -5.34 6.69
N GLU A 72 4.22 -5.20 5.85
CA GLU A 72 5.58 -5.16 6.32
C GLU A 72 6.35 -4.10 5.57
N LEU A 73 7.18 -3.38 6.29
CA LEU A 73 7.98 -2.30 5.73
C LEU A 73 9.03 -2.86 4.78
N THR A 74 9.21 -2.21 3.63
CA THR A 74 10.20 -2.67 2.67
C THR A 74 11.19 -1.60 2.26
N ASN A 75 11.38 -0.61 3.11
CA ASN A 75 12.24 0.50 2.75
C ASN A 75 13.66 0.10 2.40
N ASN A 76 14.20 -0.79 3.18
CA ASN A 76 15.58 -1.20 2.94
C ASN A 76 15.73 -1.90 1.62
N TYR A 77 14.72 -2.58 1.18
CA TYR A 77 14.76 -3.25 -0.10
C TYR A 77 15.02 -2.26 -1.22
N THR A 78 14.30 -1.16 -1.15
CA THR A 78 14.43 -0.15 -2.18
C THR A 78 15.82 0.43 -2.21
N ASN A 79 16.39 0.61 -1.06
CA ASN A 79 17.68 1.25 -0.98
C ASN A 79 18.79 0.42 -1.55
N THR A 80 18.73 -0.86 -1.30
CA THR A 80 19.87 -1.68 -1.64
C THR A 80 20.02 -1.86 -3.12
N LYS A 81 18.93 -1.84 -3.85
CA LYS A 81 19.08 -2.19 -5.24
C LYS A 81 19.63 -1.09 -6.08
N PHE A 82 19.83 0.04 -5.53
CA PHE A 82 20.31 1.12 -6.34
C PHE A 82 21.71 1.51 -6.08
N LYS A 83 22.41 0.67 -5.49
CA LYS A 83 23.78 1.01 -5.23
C LYS A 83 24.61 0.94 -6.42
#